data_cab4caf099cf6e191ac87091bbcf3067
#
_entry.id   cab4caf099cf6e191ac87091bbcf3067
#
_cell.length_a   1.000
_cell.length_b   1.000
_cell.length_c   1.000
_cell.angle_alpha   90.00
_cell.angle_beta   90.00
_cell.angle_gamma   90.00
#
_symmetry.space_group_name_H-M   'P 1'
#
loop_
_entity.id
_entity.type
_entity.pdbx_description
1 polymer ?
#
loop_
_entity_poly.entity_id
_entity_poly.type
_entity_poly.pdbx_seq_one_letter_code
_entity_poly.pdbx_strand_id
1 'polypeptide(L)'
;LKSGATCIAYETIEVNKRLPLLEPMSEIAGRMSVLVGGYFLPKHFGGSGVLLGGVPGVLPGKVVVLGGGSSGINAARMAQGLGADVTILEVDVERMRFLDITLHTAHTLYSNRAHILDMLPEVDLLIGAVLVPGSRAPKLIDREMMRVMKRGSVFVDIAIDQGGCAETSRPTTHHDPI
;
A
#
# COMPACT_ATOMS: atom_id res chain seq x y z
N LEU A 1 -18.81 26.45 3.49
CA LEU A 1 -19.37 26.96 2.21
C LEU A 1 -20.20 28.24 2.38
N LYS A 2 -19.83 29.12 3.35
CA LYS A 2 -20.50 30.38 3.57
C LYS A 2 -20.16 31.46 2.51
N SER A 3 -19.18 31.19 1.66
CA SER A 3 -18.68 32.13 0.64
C SER A 3 -19.51 32.17 -0.65
N GLY A 4 -20.41 31.21 -0.89
CA GLY A 4 -21.13 31.05 -2.16
C GLY A 4 -20.24 30.57 -3.33
N ALA A 5 -18.98 30.23 -3.09
CA ALA A 5 -18.09 29.73 -4.12
C ALA A 5 -18.49 28.32 -4.58
N THR A 6 -18.36 28.06 -5.87
CA THR A 6 -18.46 26.72 -6.46
C THR A 6 -17.11 26.02 -6.31
N CYS A 7 -17.07 24.89 -5.61
CA CYS A 7 -15.86 24.09 -5.44
C CYS A 7 -16.02 22.75 -6.20
N ILE A 8 -15.03 22.40 -6.99
CA ILE A 8 -15.02 21.17 -7.79
C ILE A 8 -13.82 20.34 -7.36
N ALA A 9 -14.07 19.13 -6.81
CA ALA A 9 -13.04 18.13 -6.54
C ALA A 9 -12.77 17.35 -7.84
N TYR A 10 -11.80 17.81 -8.62
CA TYR A 10 -11.54 17.25 -9.96
C TYR A 10 -11.13 15.79 -9.93
N GLU A 11 -10.53 15.31 -8.86
CA GLU A 11 -10.15 13.92 -8.65
C GLU A 11 -11.34 12.95 -8.58
N THR A 12 -12.55 13.47 -8.37
CA THR A 12 -13.80 12.68 -8.34
C THR A 12 -14.50 12.62 -9.70
N ILE A 13 -13.94 13.26 -10.74
CA ILE A 13 -14.51 13.22 -12.09
C ILE A 13 -14.36 11.81 -12.64
N GLU A 14 -15.51 11.18 -12.91
CA GLU A 14 -15.57 9.81 -13.41
C GLU A 14 -15.88 9.77 -14.91
N VAL A 15 -15.13 8.96 -15.66
CA VAL A 15 -15.35 8.66 -17.08
C VAL A 15 -15.25 7.14 -17.25
N ASN A 16 -16.32 6.49 -17.71
CA ASN A 16 -16.36 5.04 -17.93
C ASN A 16 -15.92 4.23 -16.69
N LYS A 17 -16.41 4.58 -15.53
CA LYS A 17 -16.06 3.98 -14.22
C LYS A 17 -14.56 4.11 -13.84
N ARG A 18 -13.87 5.05 -14.44
CA ARG A 18 -12.48 5.39 -14.11
C ARG A 18 -12.40 6.84 -13.63
N LEU A 19 -11.38 7.13 -12.84
CA LEU A 19 -11.09 8.48 -12.31
C LEU A 19 -9.81 9.03 -13.00
N PRO A 20 -9.90 9.47 -14.29
CA PRO A 20 -8.73 9.74 -15.10
C PRO A 20 -7.83 10.84 -14.54
N LEU A 21 -8.39 11.77 -13.77
CA LEU A 21 -7.60 12.86 -13.16
C LEU A 21 -6.97 12.45 -11.82
N LEU A 22 -7.46 11.39 -11.18
CA LEU A 22 -6.86 10.79 -9.98
C LEU A 22 -5.78 9.75 -10.34
N GLU A 23 -5.91 9.05 -11.47
CA GLU A 23 -5.00 7.96 -11.86
C GLU A 23 -3.51 8.34 -11.78
N PRO A 24 -3.03 9.46 -12.37
CA PRO A 24 -1.61 9.82 -12.30
C PRO A 24 -1.12 10.04 -10.86
N MET A 25 -1.94 10.62 -10.00
CA MET A 25 -1.62 10.81 -8.59
C MET A 25 -1.50 9.46 -7.86
N SER A 26 -2.44 8.55 -8.13
CA SER A 26 -2.42 7.19 -7.58
C SER A 26 -1.20 6.38 -8.04
N GLU A 27 -0.78 6.54 -9.30
CA GLU A 27 0.42 5.89 -9.83
C GLU A 27 1.70 6.39 -9.14
N ILE A 28 1.82 7.71 -8.95
CA ILE A 28 2.94 8.33 -8.23
C ILE A 28 2.94 7.85 -6.78
N ALA A 29 1.80 7.94 -6.09
CA ALA A 29 1.69 7.53 -4.69
C ALA A 29 2.08 6.05 -4.49
N GLY A 30 1.62 5.16 -5.37
CA GLY A 30 2.00 3.74 -5.35
C GLY A 30 3.51 3.52 -5.45
N ARG A 31 4.17 4.17 -6.39
CA ARG A 31 5.63 4.06 -6.56
C ARG A 31 6.40 4.68 -5.39
N MET A 32 5.97 5.86 -4.96
CA MET A 32 6.59 6.57 -3.83
C MET A 32 6.47 5.79 -2.52
N SER A 33 5.37 5.06 -2.29
CA SER A 33 5.18 4.28 -1.06
C SER A 33 6.29 3.24 -0.84
N VAL A 34 6.77 2.61 -1.91
CA VAL A 34 7.87 1.64 -1.85
C VAL A 34 9.20 2.32 -1.58
N LEU A 35 9.48 3.46 -2.22
CA LEU A 35 10.72 4.22 -2.00
C LEU A 35 10.80 4.75 -0.57
N VAL A 36 9.71 5.36 -0.09
CA VAL A 36 9.62 5.88 1.29
C VAL A 36 9.68 4.72 2.29
N GLY A 37 8.93 3.65 2.07
CA GLY A 37 8.99 2.46 2.93
C GLY A 37 10.39 1.86 3.00
N GLY A 38 11.03 1.68 1.86
CA GLY A 38 12.41 1.18 1.77
C GLY A 38 13.43 2.09 2.47
N TYR A 39 13.19 3.41 2.44
CA TYR A 39 14.03 4.39 3.14
C TYR A 39 14.00 4.21 4.67
N PHE A 40 12.87 3.80 5.25
CA PHE A 40 12.74 3.61 6.70
C PHE A 40 13.11 2.20 7.19
N LEU A 41 13.39 1.22 6.31
CA LEU A 41 13.85 -0.12 6.69
C LEU A 41 15.25 -0.19 7.30
N PRO A 42 16.24 0.68 6.98
CA PRO A 42 17.55 0.65 7.60
C PRO A 42 17.53 0.81 9.12
N LYS A 43 18.49 0.14 9.78
CA LYS A 43 18.59 0.11 11.26
C LYS A 43 18.67 1.49 11.91
N HIS A 44 19.34 2.46 11.28
CA HIS A 44 19.50 3.80 11.84
C HIS A 44 18.18 4.61 11.94
N PHE A 45 17.16 4.19 11.19
CA PHE A 45 15.79 4.70 11.33
C PHE A 45 14.90 3.85 12.25
N GLY A 46 15.45 2.83 12.92
CA GLY A 46 14.69 1.90 13.73
C GLY A 46 14.08 0.74 12.94
N GLY A 47 14.35 0.65 11.65
CA GLY A 47 13.87 -0.42 10.76
C GLY A 47 14.52 -1.78 11.05
N SER A 48 13.98 -2.82 10.41
CA SER A 48 14.45 -4.21 10.56
C SER A 48 15.84 -4.46 9.97
N GLY A 49 16.37 -3.54 9.14
CA GLY A 49 17.65 -3.68 8.46
C GLY A 49 17.59 -4.55 7.21
N VAL A 50 16.40 -4.74 6.65
CA VAL A 50 16.18 -5.54 5.45
C VAL A 50 16.43 -4.69 4.20
N LEU A 51 17.13 -5.26 3.22
CA LEU A 51 17.21 -4.74 1.86
C LEU A 51 16.12 -5.42 1.02
N LEU A 52 15.22 -4.64 0.44
CA LEU A 52 14.05 -5.17 -0.29
C LEU A 52 14.42 -6.17 -1.39
N GLY A 53 15.49 -5.90 -2.14
CA GLY A 53 15.92 -6.79 -3.24
C GLY A 53 16.74 -8.00 -2.80
N GLY A 54 17.15 -8.07 -1.53
CA GLY A 54 18.11 -9.09 -1.09
C GLY A 54 19.45 -8.98 -1.81
N VAL A 55 20.28 -10.01 -1.65
CA VAL A 55 21.53 -10.22 -2.41
C VAL A 55 21.81 -11.74 -2.48
N PRO A 56 22.74 -12.21 -3.31
CA PRO A 56 23.10 -13.64 -3.30
C PRO A 56 23.40 -14.15 -1.89
N GLY A 57 22.66 -15.16 -1.45
CA GLY A 57 22.74 -15.72 -0.10
C GLY A 57 21.84 -15.04 0.96
N VAL A 58 21.14 -13.94 0.61
CA VAL A 58 20.17 -13.27 1.50
C VAL A 58 18.85 -13.09 0.75
N LEU A 59 17.77 -13.59 1.34
CA LEU A 59 16.44 -13.50 0.76
C LEU A 59 15.98 -12.04 0.61
N PRO A 60 15.13 -11.75 -0.39
CA PRO A 60 14.52 -10.44 -0.54
C PRO A 60 13.55 -10.15 0.61
N GLY A 61 13.30 -8.86 0.83
CA GLY A 61 12.27 -8.39 1.76
C GLY A 61 10.87 -8.70 1.26
N LYS A 62 9.96 -9.00 2.20
CA LYS A 62 8.55 -9.28 1.93
C LYS A 62 7.73 -7.99 1.92
N VAL A 63 7.10 -7.71 0.78
CA VAL A 63 6.23 -6.56 0.59
C VAL A 63 4.79 -7.05 0.44
N VAL A 64 3.90 -6.55 1.27
CA VAL A 64 2.47 -6.85 1.19
C VAL A 64 1.72 -5.58 0.83
N VAL A 65 0.89 -5.66 -0.21
CA VAL A 65 0.07 -4.54 -0.69
C VAL A 65 -1.40 -4.86 -0.45
N LEU A 66 -2.06 -4.01 0.31
CA LEU A 66 -3.51 -4.10 0.57
C LEU A 66 -4.25 -3.28 -0.49
N GLY A 67 -4.92 -3.98 -1.41
CA GLY A 67 -5.63 -3.41 -2.56
C GLY A 67 -4.80 -3.39 -3.84
N GLY A 68 -5.37 -3.92 -4.91
CA GLY A 68 -4.76 -4.04 -6.24
C GLY A 68 -5.19 -2.96 -7.24
N GLY A 69 -5.70 -1.81 -6.77
CA GLY A 69 -6.09 -0.66 -7.61
C GLY A 69 -4.90 0.03 -8.29
N SER A 70 -5.10 1.25 -8.78
CA SER A 70 -4.03 2.01 -9.49
C SER A 70 -2.80 2.22 -8.62
N SER A 71 -2.95 2.59 -7.34
CA SER A 71 -1.81 2.74 -6.42
C SER A 71 -1.15 1.40 -6.11
N GLY A 72 -1.96 0.36 -5.83
CA GLY A 72 -1.43 -0.95 -5.44
C GLY A 72 -0.63 -1.65 -6.53
N ILE A 73 -1.10 -1.64 -7.79
CA ILE A 73 -0.35 -2.22 -8.90
C ILE A 73 0.97 -1.48 -9.16
N ASN A 74 1.00 -0.15 -8.98
CA ASN A 74 2.21 0.63 -9.15
C ASN A 74 3.20 0.44 -7.98
N ALA A 75 2.70 0.25 -6.75
CA ALA A 75 3.51 -0.16 -5.62
C ALA A 75 4.12 -1.55 -5.86
N ALA A 76 3.31 -2.53 -6.26
CA ALA A 76 3.79 -3.88 -6.55
C ALA A 76 4.85 -3.90 -7.66
N ARG A 77 4.63 -3.18 -8.77
CA ARG A 77 5.63 -3.05 -9.85
C ARG A 77 6.94 -2.45 -9.38
N MET A 78 6.88 -1.41 -8.55
CA MET A 78 8.09 -0.78 -8.02
C MET A 78 8.83 -1.74 -7.09
N ALA A 79 8.12 -2.43 -6.18
CA ALA A 79 8.71 -3.40 -5.27
C ALA A 79 9.35 -4.59 -6.01
N GLN A 80 8.67 -5.14 -7.03
CA GLN A 80 9.23 -6.17 -7.92
C GLN A 80 10.47 -5.66 -8.67
N GLY A 81 10.42 -4.44 -9.18
CA GLY A 81 11.56 -3.82 -9.86
C GLY A 81 12.79 -3.68 -8.96
N LEU A 82 12.60 -3.58 -7.65
CA LEU A 82 13.66 -3.62 -6.65
C LEU A 82 14.06 -5.05 -6.25
N GLY A 83 13.37 -6.07 -6.75
CA GLY A 83 13.65 -7.48 -6.45
C GLY A 83 12.99 -8.02 -5.17
N ALA A 84 12.00 -7.33 -4.63
CA ALA A 84 11.27 -7.77 -3.44
C ALA A 84 10.33 -8.97 -3.73
N ASP A 85 10.05 -9.76 -2.68
CA ASP A 85 8.97 -10.75 -2.68
C ASP A 85 7.63 -10.04 -2.40
N VAL A 86 6.73 -10.04 -3.39
CA VAL A 86 5.53 -9.20 -3.37
C VAL A 86 4.26 -10.03 -3.35
N THR A 87 3.38 -9.74 -2.39
CA THR A 87 2.01 -10.27 -2.33
C THR A 87 1.00 -9.12 -2.33
N ILE A 88 -0.03 -9.24 -3.18
CA ILE A 88 -1.14 -8.28 -3.25
C ILE A 88 -2.40 -8.94 -2.71
N LEU A 89 -3.05 -8.30 -1.75
CA LEU A 89 -4.36 -8.72 -1.26
C LEU A 89 -5.46 -7.89 -1.92
N GLU A 90 -6.37 -8.58 -2.61
CA GLU A 90 -7.47 -7.96 -3.38
C GLU A 90 -8.78 -8.73 -3.13
N VAL A 91 -9.92 -8.06 -3.21
CA VAL A 91 -11.24 -8.68 -3.06
C VAL A 91 -11.91 -9.01 -4.41
N ASP A 92 -11.55 -8.27 -5.45
CA ASP A 92 -12.08 -8.47 -6.79
C ASP A 92 -11.27 -9.55 -7.54
N VAL A 93 -11.92 -10.68 -7.82
CA VAL A 93 -11.29 -11.83 -8.50
C VAL A 93 -10.88 -11.50 -9.94
N GLU A 94 -11.64 -10.67 -10.67
CA GLU A 94 -11.26 -10.25 -12.02
C GLU A 94 -10.03 -9.34 -11.97
N ARG A 95 -9.96 -8.49 -10.96
CA ARG A 95 -8.76 -7.68 -10.71
C ARG A 95 -7.55 -8.56 -10.37
N MET A 96 -7.72 -9.59 -9.54
CA MET A 96 -6.63 -10.55 -9.25
C MET A 96 -6.12 -11.25 -10.51
N ARG A 97 -7.02 -11.70 -11.41
CA ARG A 97 -6.63 -12.30 -12.71
C ARG A 97 -5.81 -11.32 -13.57
N PHE A 98 -6.24 -10.05 -13.61
CA PHE A 98 -5.49 -9.03 -14.31
C PHE A 98 -4.10 -8.79 -13.70
N LEU A 99 -4.02 -8.76 -12.37
CA LEU A 99 -2.75 -8.58 -11.65
C LEU A 99 -1.80 -9.76 -11.91
N ASP A 100 -2.29 -10.98 -11.86
CA ASP A 100 -1.53 -12.21 -12.10
C ASP A 100 -0.89 -12.22 -13.52
N ILE A 101 -1.66 -11.83 -14.54
CA ILE A 101 -1.14 -11.71 -15.91
C ILE A 101 -0.15 -10.55 -16.04
N THR A 102 -0.36 -9.45 -15.31
CA THR A 102 0.42 -8.21 -15.47
C THR A 102 1.71 -8.21 -14.65
N LEU A 103 1.72 -8.90 -13.52
CA LEU A 103 2.79 -8.94 -12.53
C LEU A 103 3.26 -10.39 -12.33
N HIS A 104 4.05 -10.90 -13.26
CA HIS A 104 4.43 -12.31 -13.35
C HIS A 104 5.13 -12.92 -12.12
N THR A 105 5.68 -12.10 -11.22
CA THR A 105 6.39 -12.56 -10.02
C THR A 105 5.72 -12.12 -8.71
N ALA A 106 4.60 -11.39 -8.78
CA ALA A 106 3.82 -11.10 -7.58
C ALA A 106 2.79 -12.21 -7.32
N HIS A 107 2.57 -12.49 -6.06
CA HIS A 107 1.48 -13.35 -5.63
C HIS A 107 0.21 -12.54 -5.44
N THR A 108 -0.93 -13.10 -5.81
CA THR A 108 -2.24 -12.54 -5.50
C THR A 108 -2.95 -13.40 -4.46
N LEU A 109 -3.57 -12.76 -3.47
CA LEU A 109 -4.29 -13.45 -2.40
C LEU A 109 -5.62 -12.74 -2.15
N TYR A 110 -6.68 -13.51 -1.85
CA TYR A 110 -7.97 -12.92 -1.52
C TYR A 110 -7.90 -12.16 -0.20
N SER A 111 -8.28 -10.89 -0.21
CA SER A 111 -8.23 -10.01 0.96
C SER A 111 -9.34 -10.37 1.94
N ASN A 112 -8.95 -10.95 3.06
CA ASN A 112 -9.80 -11.16 4.22
C ASN A 112 -8.96 -11.05 5.50
N ARG A 113 -9.63 -10.96 6.65
CA ARG A 113 -8.95 -10.78 7.94
C ARG A 113 -7.92 -11.90 8.24
N ALA A 114 -8.23 -13.15 7.91
CA ALA A 114 -7.36 -14.28 8.20
C ALA A 114 -6.07 -14.19 7.37
N HIS A 115 -6.19 -14.02 6.06
CA HIS A 115 -5.01 -13.90 5.18
C HIS A 115 -4.14 -12.68 5.53
N ILE A 116 -4.77 -11.54 5.88
CA ILE A 116 -4.00 -10.37 6.33
C ILE A 116 -3.21 -10.73 7.59
N LEU A 117 -3.87 -11.33 8.59
CA LEU A 117 -3.24 -11.69 9.85
C LEU A 117 -2.09 -12.71 9.68
N ASP A 118 -2.25 -13.67 8.77
CA ASP A 118 -1.22 -14.67 8.46
C ASP A 118 0.04 -14.04 7.83
N MET A 119 -0.12 -12.94 7.07
CA MET A 119 1.01 -12.27 6.42
C MET A 119 1.78 -11.33 7.35
N LEU A 120 1.10 -10.70 8.32
CA LEU A 120 1.67 -9.61 9.15
C LEU A 120 2.95 -9.98 9.91
N PRO A 121 3.12 -11.21 10.48
CA PRO A 121 4.33 -11.55 11.23
C PRO A 121 5.62 -11.57 10.40
N GLU A 122 5.50 -11.74 9.08
CA GLU A 122 6.65 -11.88 8.19
C GLU A 122 6.89 -10.67 7.29
N VAL A 123 5.93 -9.72 7.24
CA VAL A 123 6.03 -8.56 6.34
C VAL A 123 7.15 -7.61 6.78
N ASP A 124 7.95 -7.15 5.81
CA ASP A 124 8.95 -6.10 6.00
C ASP A 124 8.38 -4.73 5.67
N LEU A 125 7.62 -4.64 4.57
CA LEU A 125 6.94 -3.42 4.13
C LEU A 125 5.49 -3.73 3.81
N LEU A 126 4.59 -3.15 4.61
CA LEU A 126 3.14 -3.17 4.37
C LEU A 126 2.72 -1.87 3.68
N ILE A 127 1.93 -1.96 2.62
CA ILE A 127 1.42 -0.81 1.88
C ILE A 127 -0.09 -0.85 1.86
N GLY A 128 -0.73 0.16 2.44
CA GLY A 128 -2.17 0.37 2.38
C GLY A 128 -2.56 1.16 1.13
N ALA A 129 -3.16 0.49 0.13
CA ALA A 129 -3.51 1.06 -1.17
C ALA A 129 -5.01 0.88 -1.50
N VAL A 130 -5.84 0.81 -0.48
CA VAL A 130 -7.29 0.63 -0.64
C VAL A 130 -7.95 1.97 -0.90
N LEU A 131 -8.72 2.04 -1.98
CA LEU A 131 -9.54 3.19 -2.34
C LEU A 131 -11.00 2.74 -2.46
N VAL A 132 -11.91 3.42 -1.75
CA VAL A 132 -13.35 3.31 -1.97
C VAL A 132 -13.87 4.67 -2.45
N PRO A 133 -14.21 4.81 -3.75
CA PRO A 133 -14.64 6.10 -4.29
C PRO A 133 -15.80 6.69 -3.49
N GLY A 134 -15.66 7.96 -3.08
CA GLY A 134 -16.68 8.69 -2.33
C GLY A 134 -16.92 8.24 -0.88
N SER A 135 -16.10 7.33 -0.35
CA SER A 135 -16.23 6.79 1.01
C SER A 135 -14.91 6.83 1.77
N ARG A 136 -14.98 6.63 3.08
CA ARG A 136 -13.76 6.42 3.88
C ARG A 136 -13.17 5.04 3.57
N ALA A 137 -11.85 4.94 3.61
CA ALA A 137 -11.16 3.67 3.51
C ALA A 137 -11.62 2.72 4.64
N PRO A 138 -11.85 1.42 4.34
CA PRO A 138 -12.16 0.44 5.36
C PRO A 138 -10.95 0.23 6.28
N LYS A 139 -11.19 0.08 7.59
CA LYS A 139 -10.14 -0.30 8.53
C LYS A 139 -9.84 -1.79 8.42
N LEU A 140 -8.81 -2.13 7.64
CA LEU A 140 -8.38 -3.51 7.41
C LEU A 140 -7.43 -4.01 8.50
N ILE A 141 -6.68 -3.10 9.13
CA ILE A 141 -5.69 -3.40 10.16
C ILE A 141 -6.14 -2.76 11.48
N ASP A 142 -6.46 -3.57 12.46
CA ASP A 142 -6.73 -3.12 13.81
C ASP A 142 -5.44 -3.04 14.67
N ARG A 143 -5.58 -2.55 15.91
CA ARG A 143 -4.43 -2.40 16.84
C ARG A 143 -3.77 -3.72 17.21
N GLU A 144 -4.55 -4.80 17.34
CA GLU A 144 -4.04 -6.12 17.67
C GLU A 144 -3.25 -6.70 16.50
N MET A 145 -3.74 -6.51 15.28
CA MET A 145 -3.04 -6.90 14.06
C MET A 145 -1.70 -6.15 13.89
N MET A 146 -1.65 -4.86 14.24
CA MET A 146 -0.37 -4.11 14.22
C MET A 146 0.66 -4.67 15.20
N ARG A 147 0.23 -5.23 16.33
CA ARG A 147 1.14 -5.80 17.34
C ARG A 147 1.82 -7.09 16.91
N VAL A 148 1.26 -7.82 15.93
CA VAL A 148 1.87 -9.06 15.43
C VAL A 148 2.86 -8.80 14.28
N MET A 149 2.94 -7.58 13.77
CA MET A 149 3.97 -7.21 12.81
C MET A 149 5.36 -7.33 13.44
N LYS A 150 6.32 -7.77 12.65
CA LYS A 150 7.68 -7.88 13.17
C LYS A 150 8.28 -6.51 13.47
N ARG A 151 9.10 -6.46 14.54
CA ARG A 151 9.74 -5.22 14.95
C ARG A 151 10.63 -4.65 13.86
N GLY A 152 10.43 -3.37 13.55
CA GLY A 152 11.19 -2.65 12.53
C GLY A 152 10.66 -2.86 11.11
N SER A 153 9.51 -3.55 10.93
CA SER A 153 8.76 -3.46 9.67
C SER A 153 8.17 -2.07 9.50
N VAL A 154 7.91 -1.69 8.25
CA VAL A 154 7.39 -0.37 7.89
C VAL A 154 5.98 -0.51 7.34
N PHE A 155 5.08 0.36 7.77
CA PHE A 155 3.75 0.50 7.19
C PHE A 155 3.60 1.87 6.53
N VAL A 156 3.27 1.87 5.23
CA VAL A 156 2.96 3.07 4.46
C VAL A 156 1.50 3.03 4.06
N ASP A 157 0.71 3.96 4.59
CA ASP A 157 -0.73 4.03 4.33
C ASP A 157 -1.03 5.13 3.31
N ILE A 158 -1.17 4.75 2.02
CA ILE A 158 -1.54 5.68 0.94
C ILE A 158 -2.98 6.17 1.12
N ALA A 159 -3.85 5.35 1.72
CA ALA A 159 -5.26 5.66 1.93
C ALA A 159 -5.51 6.70 3.03
N ILE A 160 -4.47 7.35 3.56
CA ILE A 160 -4.55 8.26 4.70
C ILE A 160 -5.45 9.48 4.45
N ASP A 161 -5.51 9.99 3.23
CA ASP A 161 -6.39 11.06 2.81
C ASP A 161 -7.89 10.70 2.95
N GLN A 162 -8.21 9.41 2.87
CA GLN A 162 -9.55 8.84 3.11
C GLN A 162 -9.71 8.24 4.52
N GLY A 163 -8.87 8.65 5.46
CA GLY A 163 -8.89 8.21 6.85
C GLY A 163 -7.98 7.04 7.17
N GLY A 164 -7.26 6.49 6.18
CA GLY A 164 -6.34 5.38 6.34
C GLY A 164 -7.00 4.00 6.49
N CYS A 165 -6.29 2.94 6.13
CA CYS A 165 -6.78 1.56 6.22
C CYS A 165 -6.37 0.84 7.52
N ALA A 166 -5.61 1.49 8.41
CA ALA A 166 -5.35 0.99 9.76
C ALA A 166 -5.97 1.90 10.83
N GLU A 167 -6.31 1.34 11.99
CA GLU A 167 -6.83 2.11 13.12
C GLU A 167 -5.80 3.10 13.68
N THR A 168 -4.53 2.78 13.55
CA THR A 168 -3.42 3.59 14.05
C THR A 168 -2.92 4.63 13.05
N SER A 169 -3.39 4.59 11.80
CA SER A 169 -2.96 5.54 10.78
C SER A 169 -3.29 6.97 11.13
N ARG A 170 -2.31 7.85 10.99
CA ARG A 170 -2.44 9.29 11.12
C ARG A 170 -1.71 9.99 9.96
N PRO A 171 -2.14 11.19 9.54
CA PRO A 171 -1.37 11.97 8.57
C PRO A 171 0.05 12.25 9.09
N THR A 172 1.02 12.05 8.23
CA THR A 172 2.44 12.30 8.50
C THR A 172 3.04 13.19 7.43
N THR A 173 4.22 13.72 7.66
CA THR A 173 4.97 14.52 6.69
C THR A 173 6.41 14.01 6.58
N HIS A 174 7.15 14.46 5.58
CA HIS A 174 8.58 14.14 5.46
C HIS A 174 9.42 14.67 6.64
N HIS A 175 8.93 15.67 7.38
CA HIS A 175 9.58 16.22 8.58
C HIS A 175 9.14 15.53 9.87
N ASP A 176 7.95 14.93 9.86
CA ASP A 176 7.38 14.13 10.97
C ASP A 176 6.77 12.86 10.40
N PRO A 177 7.62 11.86 10.07
CA PRO A 177 7.21 10.67 9.32
C PRO A 177 6.52 9.59 10.16
N ILE A 178 6.60 9.66 11.50
CA ILE A 178 6.10 8.62 12.41
C ILE A 178 5.20 9.20 13.52
#